data_f5602f7f87a1fbd6d0ef01cb851d7a71
#
_entry.id   f5602f7f87a1fbd6d0ef01cb851d7a71
#
_cell.length_a   1.000
_cell.length_b   1.000
_cell.length_c   1.000
_cell.angle_alpha   90.00
_cell.angle_beta   90.00
_cell.angle_gamma   90.00
#
_symmetry.space_group_name_H-M   'P 1'
#
loop_
_entity.id
_entity.type
_entity.pdbx_description
1 polymer ?
#
loop_
_entity_poly.entity_id
_entity_poly.type
_entity_poly.pdbx_seq_one_letter_code
_entity_poly.pdbx_strand_id
1 'polypeptide(L)'
;DPGETYDIREYQPGDSIRQIHWKLTGKLDDIMIREKSYPVDDTVLILAESWQEHKDPGRAETVAEVFASVLLDFIDKKIPCQAGIYDHQTGRFRIQKVRIREDYENVLYLFLRSSGQKRMAVQGYLENSGTQSFANYIYITGDPDDREAETLRQKGQVTVIGCGTGSPDNGGEHITWKYGSQNPDSTQKENTENN
;
A
#
# COMPACT_ATOMS: atom_id res chain seq x y z
N ASP A 1 0.14 -28.92 -9.16
CA ASP A 1 -0.63 -28.29 -8.08
C ASP A 1 -1.68 -27.36 -8.68
N PRO A 2 -2.95 -27.52 -8.34
CA PRO A 2 -4.00 -26.66 -8.85
C PRO A 2 -3.95 -25.33 -8.09
N GLY A 3 -3.21 -24.36 -8.57
CA GLY A 3 -3.11 -23.01 -7.97
C GLY A 3 -1.90 -22.19 -8.39
N GLU A 4 -0.94 -22.74 -9.07
CA GLU A 4 0.18 -21.92 -9.59
C GLU A 4 -0.21 -21.35 -10.97
N THR A 5 -0.34 -20.04 -11.05
CA THR A 5 -0.52 -19.31 -12.31
C THR A 5 0.86 -19.03 -12.89
N TYR A 6 1.03 -19.33 -14.18
CA TYR A 6 2.28 -19.06 -14.89
C TYR A 6 1.98 -18.15 -16.07
N ASP A 7 2.78 -17.09 -16.19
CA ASP A 7 2.87 -16.32 -17.42
C ASP A 7 3.83 -17.01 -18.40
N ILE A 8 3.59 -16.83 -19.67
CA ILE A 8 4.41 -17.43 -20.73
C ILE A 8 4.98 -16.29 -21.56
N ARG A 9 6.29 -16.23 -21.65
CA ARG A 9 7.03 -15.26 -22.47
C ARG A 9 8.12 -15.94 -23.28
N GLU A 10 8.65 -15.23 -24.25
CA GLU A 10 9.82 -15.67 -25.00
C GLU A 10 11.07 -15.72 -24.12
N TYR A 11 11.95 -16.64 -24.45
CA TYR A 11 13.25 -16.81 -23.78
C TYR A 11 14.12 -15.56 -23.94
N GLN A 12 14.77 -15.18 -22.86
CA GLN A 12 15.82 -14.15 -22.88
C GLN A 12 17.15 -14.75 -22.38
N PRO A 13 18.31 -14.27 -22.92
CA PRO A 13 19.62 -14.73 -22.44
C PRO A 13 19.75 -14.55 -20.91
N GLY A 14 19.99 -15.66 -20.22
CA GLY A 14 20.05 -15.72 -18.75
C GLY A 14 18.92 -16.49 -18.09
N ASP A 15 17.85 -16.83 -18.82
CA ASP A 15 16.77 -17.64 -18.29
C ASP A 15 17.19 -19.10 -18.04
N SER A 16 16.60 -19.69 -17.02
CA SER A 16 16.88 -21.09 -16.67
C SER A 16 16.20 -22.06 -17.61
N ILE A 17 16.95 -23.00 -18.14
CA ILE A 17 16.45 -24.10 -19.00
C ILE A 17 15.35 -24.92 -18.33
N ARG A 18 15.31 -24.94 -16.98
CA ARG A 18 14.27 -25.65 -16.20
C ARG A 18 12.90 -24.99 -16.30
N GLN A 19 12.83 -23.75 -16.74
CA GLN A 19 11.60 -22.97 -16.88
C GLN A 19 11.01 -23.04 -18.29
N ILE A 20 11.66 -23.75 -19.23
CA ILE A 20 11.17 -23.89 -20.60
C ILE A 20 9.84 -24.64 -20.62
N HIS A 21 8.87 -24.05 -21.31
CA HIS A 21 7.57 -24.66 -21.58
C HIS A 21 7.63 -25.54 -22.86
N TRP A 22 8.24 -26.68 -22.79
CA TRP A 22 8.52 -27.56 -23.93
C TRP A 22 7.34 -27.80 -24.87
N LYS A 23 6.12 -27.91 -24.32
CA LYS A 23 4.92 -28.16 -25.13
C LYS A 23 4.53 -26.96 -26.02
N LEU A 24 4.77 -25.75 -25.58
CA LEU A 24 4.51 -24.52 -26.36
C LEU A 24 5.67 -24.21 -27.30
N THR A 25 6.90 -24.37 -26.82
CA THR A 25 8.13 -24.25 -27.62
C THR A 25 8.02 -25.12 -28.89
N GLY A 26 7.55 -26.37 -28.77
CA GLY A 26 7.35 -27.26 -29.92
C GLY A 26 6.18 -26.92 -30.85
N LYS A 27 5.33 -25.93 -30.48
CA LYS A 27 4.21 -25.48 -31.32
C LYS A 27 4.47 -24.15 -32.01
N LEU A 28 5.31 -23.29 -31.41
CA LEU A 28 5.49 -21.91 -31.84
C LEU A 28 6.84 -21.67 -32.51
N ASP A 29 7.71 -22.69 -32.57
CA ASP A 29 9.11 -22.65 -33.04
C ASP A 29 10.01 -21.64 -32.26
N ASP A 30 9.49 -21.04 -31.19
CA ASP A 30 10.19 -20.13 -30.31
C ASP A 30 10.31 -20.72 -28.91
N ILE A 31 11.45 -20.48 -28.25
CA ILE A 31 11.66 -20.99 -26.88
C ILE A 31 10.80 -20.18 -25.90
N MET A 32 9.80 -20.85 -25.34
CA MET A 32 8.87 -20.25 -24.38
C MET A 32 9.24 -20.60 -22.95
N ILE A 33 9.27 -19.61 -22.08
CA ILE A 33 9.59 -19.74 -20.66
C ILE A 33 8.31 -19.63 -19.84
N ARG A 34 8.20 -20.50 -18.83
CA ARG A 34 7.23 -20.36 -17.73
C ARG A 34 7.83 -19.42 -16.68
N GLU A 35 7.28 -18.26 -16.55
CA GLU A 35 7.55 -17.39 -15.44
C GLU A 35 6.48 -17.59 -14.38
N LYS A 36 6.88 -17.75 -13.09
CA LYS A 36 5.88 -17.79 -12.04
C LYS A 36 5.17 -16.45 -12.02
N SER A 37 3.92 -16.44 -12.47
CA SER A 37 3.05 -15.30 -12.31
C SER A 37 2.44 -15.41 -10.92
N TYR A 38 2.76 -14.44 -10.09
CA TYR A 38 2.03 -14.30 -8.84
C TYR A 38 0.70 -13.63 -9.16
N PRO A 39 -0.42 -14.20 -8.72
CA PRO A 39 -1.70 -13.54 -8.92
C PRO A 39 -1.63 -12.16 -8.28
N VAL A 40 -1.75 -11.12 -9.11
CA VAL A 40 -1.96 -9.76 -8.64
C VAL A 40 -3.33 -9.78 -7.98
N ASP A 41 -3.37 -9.55 -6.68
CA ASP A 41 -4.66 -9.38 -6.00
C ASP A 41 -5.25 -8.06 -6.52
N ASP A 42 -6.41 -8.10 -7.18
CA ASP A 42 -7.11 -6.90 -7.68
C ASP A 42 -7.58 -5.97 -6.56
N THR A 43 -7.41 -6.42 -5.32
CA THR A 43 -7.70 -5.59 -4.15
C THR A 43 -6.63 -4.53 -3.93
N VAL A 44 -7.00 -3.52 -3.16
CA VAL A 44 -6.11 -2.46 -2.71
C VAL A 44 -5.42 -2.91 -1.42
N LEU A 45 -4.10 -2.73 -1.33
CA LEU A 45 -3.37 -2.83 -0.06
C LEU A 45 -3.22 -1.44 0.57
N ILE A 46 -3.73 -1.30 1.78
CA ILE A 46 -3.60 -0.08 2.58
C ILE A 46 -2.52 -0.30 3.61
N LEU A 47 -1.46 0.50 3.55
CA LEU A 47 -0.34 0.51 4.48
C LEU A 47 -0.37 1.81 5.27
N ALA A 48 -0.18 1.74 6.57
CA ALA A 48 -0.08 2.94 7.40
C ALA A 48 1.10 2.80 8.38
N GLU A 49 1.84 3.88 8.55
CA GLU A 49 2.94 3.92 9.49
C GLU A 49 2.43 4.12 10.92
N SER A 50 2.70 3.15 11.78
CA SER A 50 2.42 3.22 13.21
C SER A 50 3.59 3.82 14.01
N TRP A 51 4.38 4.67 13.36
CA TRP A 51 5.55 5.29 13.95
C TRP A 51 5.18 6.49 14.82
N GLN A 52 5.73 6.52 16.03
CA GLN A 52 5.59 7.63 16.95
C GLN A 52 6.90 8.41 17.01
N GLU A 53 6.88 9.64 16.56
CA GLU A 53 7.95 10.58 16.81
C GLU A 53 7.69 11.32 18.13
N HIS A 54 8.68 11.30 19.03
CA HIS A 54 8.56 12.01 20.32
C HIS A 54 8.35 13.51 20.19
N LYS A 55 8.66 14.07 19.01
CA LYS A 55 8.58 15.53 18.75
C LYS A 55 7.21 15.98 18.25
N ASP A 56 6.42 15.08 17.69
CA ASP A 56 5.10 15.40 17.13
C ASP A 56 4.09 14.26 17.36
N PRO A 57 3.53 14.15 18.57
CA PRO A 57 2.55 13.09 18.87
C PRO A 57 1.26 13.25 18.06
N GLY A 58 0.88 14.46 17.65
CA GLY A 58 -0.31 14.71 16.84
C GLY A 58 -0.22 14.09 15.45
N ARG A 59 0.97 13.86 14.94
CA ARG A 59 1.18 13.22 13.65
C ARG A 59 0.76 11.74 13.65
N ALA A 60 1.09 11.02 14.70
CA ALA A 60 0.68 9.62 14.85
C ALA A 60 -0.85 9.49 14.98
N GLU A 61 -1.48 10.40 15.70
CA GLU A 61 -2.94 10.48 15.82
C GLU A 61 -3.58 10.73 14.45
N THR A 62 -3.05 11.69 13.68
CA THR A 62 -3.55 12.00 12.33
C THR A 62 -3.42 10.80 11.39
N VAL A 63 -2.30 10.08 11.42
CA VAL A 63 -2.14 8.84 10.63
C VAL A 63 -3.20 7.81 11.02
N ALA A 64 -3.45 7.62 12.32
CA ALA A 64 -4.46 6.69 12.81
C ALA A 64 -5.88 7.09 12.38
N GLU A 65 -6.23 8.37 12.46
CA GLU A 65 -7.52 8.90 12.01
C GLU A 65 -7.73 8.71 10.52
N VAL A 66 -6.74 9.03 9.71
CA VAL A 66 -6.78 8.85 8.25
C VAL A 66 -6.88 7.37 7.90
N PHE A 67 -6.09 6.52 8.53
CA PHE A 67 -6.16 5.08 8.32
C PHE A 67 -7.54 4.51 8.63
N ALA A 68 -8.10 4.87 9.79
CA ALA A 68 -9.45 4.48 10.18
C ALA A 68 -10.51 4.97 9.19
N SER A 69 -10.41 6.23 8.76
CA SER A 69 -11.36 6.85 7.83
C SER A 69 -11.33 6.20 6.46
N VAL A 70 -10.14 5.92 5.92
CA VAL A 70 -9.97 5.24 4.64
C VAL A 70 -10.56 3.84 4.68
N LEU A 71 -10.28 3.06 5.74
CA LEU A 71 -10.84 1.71 5.88
C LEU A 71 -12.38 1.72 5.96
N LEU A 72 -12.96 2.67 6.69
CA LEU A 72 -14.42 2.82 6.78
C LEU A 72 -15.03 3.19 5.43
N ASP A 73 -14.43 4.14 4.71
CA ASP A 73 -14.90 4.55 3.38
C ASP A 73 -14.90 3.37 2.40
N PHE A 74 -13.89 2.52 2.44
CA PHE A 74 -13.82 1.30 1.62
C PHE A 74 -14.93 0.30 1.98
N ILE A 75 -15.22 0.11 3.27
CA ILE A 75 -16.31 -0.75 3.72
C ILE A 75 -17.66 -0.20 3.25
N ASP A 76 -17.90 1.09 3.46
CA ASP A 76 -19.18 1.74 3.12
C ASP A 76 -19.43 1.70 1.60
N LYS A 77 -18.38 1.87 0.80
CA LYS A 77 -18.42 1.76 -0.66
C LYS A 77 -18.35 0.32 -1.18
N LYS A 78 -18.20 -0.66 -0.29
CA LYS A 78 -18.03 -2.08 -0.62
C LYS A 78 -16.85 -2.35 -1.58
N ILE A 79 -15.79 -1.59 -1.45
CA ILE A 79 -14.54 -1.77 -2.20
C ILE A 79 -13.68 -2.79 -1.46
N PRO A 80 -13.31 -3.92 -2.08
CA PRO A 80 -12.44 -4.90 -1.44
C PRO A 80 -11.06 -4.28 -1.15
N CYS A 81 -10.58 -4.43 0.09
CA CYS A 81 -9.25 -4.00 0.46
C CYS A 81 -8.60 -4.95 1.47
N GLN A 82 -7.29 -4.81 1.59
CA GLN A 82 -6.51 -5.47 2.62
C GLN A 82 -5.69 -4.40 3.36
N ALA A 83 -5.48 -4.60 4.65
CA ALA A 83 -4.66 -3.73 5.48
C ALA A 83 -3.37 -4.44 5.87
N GLY A 84 -2.24 -3.79 5.65
CA GLY A 84 -0.92 -4.27 6.06
C GLY A 84 -0.48 -3.54 7.32
N ILE A 85 -0.15 -4.31 8.36
CA ILE A 85 0.25 -3.79 9.68
C ILE A 85 1.55 -4.44 10.12
N TYR A 86 2.51 -3.63 10.50
CA TYR A 86 3.71 -4.10 11.18
C TYR A 86 3.49 -4.04 12.69
N ASP A 87 3.50 -5.21 13.33
CA ASP A 87 3.38 -5.32 14.79
C ASP A 87 4.77 -5.20 15.43
N HIS A 88 5.07 -4.01 15.95
CA HIS A 88 6.36 -3.73 16.60
C HIS A 88 6.61 -4.55 17.87
N GLN A 89 5.57 -5.07 18.50
CA GLN A 89 5.73 -5.91 19.70
C GLN A 89 6.23 -7.31 19.35
N THR A 90 5.76 -7.83 18.21
CA THR A 90 6.13 -9.19 17.77
C THR A 90 7.15 -9.19 16.64
N GLY A 91 7.48 -8.04 16.06
CA GLY A 91 8.35 -7.91 14.90
C GLY A 91 7.81 -8.57 13.64
N ARG A 92 6.49 -8.68 13.49
CA ARG A 92 5.85 -9.36 12.37
C ARG A 92 4.96 -8.44 11.57
N PHE A 93 5.05 -8.58 10.26
CA PHE A 93 4.10 -7.96 9.35
C PHE A 93 2.91 -8.88 9.09
N ARG A 94 1.71 -8.31 9.03
CA ARG A 94 0.46 -9.03 8.79
C ARG A 94 -0.36 -8.31 7.74
N ILE A 95 -0.97 -9.08 6.84
CA ILE A 95 -1.97 -8.59 5.89
C ILE A 95 -3.31 -9.19 6.30
N GLN A 96 -4.32 -8.34 6.45
CA GLN A 96 -5.67 -8.73 6.83
C GLN A 96 -6.68 -8.19 5.83
N LYS A 97 -7.63 -9.03 5.42
CA LYS A 97 -8.76 -8.61 4.59
C LYS A 97 -9.70 -7.74 5.41
N VAL A 98 -10.19 -6.67 4.80
CA VAL A 98 -11.16 -5.75 5.42
C VAL A 98 -12.40 -5.68 4.54
N ARG A 99 -13.48 -6.31 4.99
CA ARG A 99 -14.73 -6.45 4.24
C ARG A 99 -15.94 -5.98 5.03
N ILE A 100 -15.89 -6.16 6.35
CA ILE A 100 -16.97 -5.87 7.28
C ILE A 100 -16.43 -5.09 8.47
N ARG A 101 -17.34 -4.53 9.25
CA ARG A 101 -16.99 -3.71 10.42
C ARG A 101 -16.16 -4.44 11.47
N GLU A 102 -16.40 -5.72 11.66
CA GLU A 102 -15.60 -6.54 12.58
C GLU A 102 -14.12 -6.64 12.13
N ASP A 103 -13.86 -6.81 10.84
CA ASP A 103 -12.49 -6.80 10.29
C ASP A 103 -11.81 -5.46 10.57
N TYR A 104 -12.53 -4.36 10.34
CA TYR A 104 -12.05 -3.02 10.62
C TYR A 104 -11.66 -2.83 12.09
N GLU A 105 -12.52 -3.24 13.01
CA GLU A 105 -12.26 -3.10 14.45
C GLU A 105 -11.02 -3.89 14.87
N ASN A 106 -10.85 -5.11 14.34
CA ASN A 106 -9.68 -5.95 14.58
C ASN A 106 -8.40 -5.33 14.03
N VAL A 107 -8.45 -4.80 12.81
CA VAL A 107 -7.32 -4.14 12.15
C VAL A 107 -6.92 -2.87 12.89
N LEU A 108 -7.90 -2.03 13.24
CA LEU A 108 -7.65 -0.79 13.97
C LEU A 108 -7.08 -1.06 15.37
N TYR A 109 -7.61 -2.04 16.07
CA TYR A 109 -7.06 -2.46 17.37
C TYR A 109 -5.59 -2.91 17.26
N LEU A 110 -5.27 -3.74 16.26
CA LEU A 110 -3.89 -4.16 16.01
C LEU A 110 -3.00 -2.96 15.69
N PHE A 111 -3.45 -2.05 14.84
CA PHE A 111 -2.69 -0.87 14.46
C PHE A 111 -2.39 0.03 15.67
N LEU A 112 -3.40 0.36 16.46
CA LEU A 112 -3.25 1.26 17.60
C LEU A 112 -2.33 0.70 18.70
N ARG A 113 -2.35 -0.62 18.91
CA ARG A 113 -1.46 -1.26 19.89
C ARG A 113 -0.05 -1.51 19.37
N SER A 114 0.17 -1.42 18.07
CA SER A 114 1.41 -1.81 17.40
C SER A 114 2.36 -0.63 17.16
N SER A 115 2.17 0.50 17.86
CA SER A 115 3.01 1.68 17.69
C SER A 115 4.47 1.42 18.08
N GLY A 116 5.39 1.98 17.31
CA GLY A 116 6.83 1.83 17.51
C GLY A 116 7.63 3.05 17.09
N GLN A 117 8.94 3.00 17.32
CA GLN A 117 9.84 4.13 17.07
C GLN A 117 10.48 4.12 15.67
N LYS A 118 10.18 3.11 14.84
CA LYS A 118 10.73 2.95 13.50
C LYS A 118 9.62 2.86 12.48
N ARG A 119 9.87 3.38 11.29
CA ARG A 119 9.01 3.17 10.13
C ARG A 119 9.24 1.76 9.60
N MET A 120 8.22 0.95 9.56
CA MET A 120 8.31 -0.46 9.22
C MET A 120 7.17 -0.95 8.33
N ALA A 121 6.20 -0.10 7.96
CA ALA A 121 5.05 -0.56 7.20
C ALA A 121 5.46 -1.07 5.81
N VAL A 122 6.21 -0.29 5.06
CA VAL A 122 6.68 -0.67 3.71
C VAL A 122 7.77 -1.73 3.80
N GLN A 123 8.78 -1.52 4.64
CA GLN A 123 9.86 -2.50 4.79
C GLN A 123 9.31 -3.85 5.26
N GLY A 124 8.42 -3.87 6.26
CA GLY A 124 7.80 -5.09 6.75
C GLY A 124 6.97 -5.79 5.68
N TYR A 125 6.28 -5.03 4.82
CA TYR A 125 5.60 -5.59 3.66
C TYR A 125 6.59 -6.25 2.69
N LEU A 126 7.66 -5.57 2.32
CA LEU A 126 8.64 -6.07 1.37
C LEU A 126 9.36 -7.34 1.87
N GLU A 127 9.66 -7.40 3.16
CA GLU A 127 10.36 -8.53 3.77
C GLU A 127 9.45 -9.75 3.98
N ASN A 128 8.17 -9.54 4.25
CA ASN A 128 7.27 -10.59 4.73
C ASN A 128 6.13 -10.94 3.77
N SER A 129 5.82 -10.09 2.78
CA SER A 129 4.74 -10.35 1.82
C SER A 129 5.07 -11.47 0.83
N GLY A 130 6.33 -11.90 0.78
CA GLY A 130 6.80 -12.97 -0.08
C GLY A 130 6.48 -12.72 -1.54
N THR A 131 5.41 -13.35 -2.01
CA THR A 131 5.01 -13.36 -3.41
C THR A 131 3.71 -12.60 -3.68
N GLN A 132 3.07 -12.06 -2.63
CA GLN A 132 1.82 -11.34 -2.80
C GLN A 132 2.10 -9.92 -3.28
N SER A 133 1.54 -9.54 -4.42
CA SER A 133 1.55 -8.18 -4.96
C SER A 133 0.13 -7.70 -5.22
N PHE A 134 -0.05 -6.39 -5.22
CA PHE A 134 -1.32 -5.72 -5.42
C PHE A 134 -1.23 -4.77 -6.61
N ALA A 135 -2.34 -4.58 -7.31
CA ALA A 135 -2.39 -3.59 -8.38
C ALA A 135 -2.31 -2.16 -7.83
N ASN A 136 -2.92 -1.94 -6.67
CA ASN A 136 -3.02 -0.62 -6.05
C ASN A 136 -2.56 -0.66 -4.59
N TYR A 137 -1.81 0.37 -4.20
CA TYR A 137 -1.37 0.61 -2.83
C TYR A 137 -1.83 1.99 -2.37
N ILE A 138 -2.34 2.06 -1.15
CA ILE A 138 -2.53 3.33 -0.44
C ILE A 138 -1.54 3.34 0.71
N TYR A 139 -0.63 4.30 0.70
CA TYR A 139 0.38 4.45 1.74
C TYR A 139 0.12 5.71 2.55
N ILE A 140 -0.16 5.53 3.84
CA ILE A 140 -0.48 6.61 4.78
C ILE A 140 0.73 6.81 5.69
N THR A 141 1.33 7.99 5.61
CA THR A 141 2.56 8.31 6.35
C THR A 141 2.49 9.68 6.99
N GLY A 142 3.12 9.82 8.15
CA GLY A 142 3.31 11.11 8.80
C GLY A 142 4.50 11.91 8.27
N ASP A 143 5.27 11.35 7.34
CA ASP A 143 6.43 12.00 6.75
C ASP A 143 6.20 12.24 5.25
N PRO A 144 5.99 13.49 4.83
CA PRO A 144 5.74 13.81 3.42
C PRO A 144 6.97 13.55 2.53
N ASP A 145 8.18 13.54 3.10
CA ASP A 145 9.43 13.28 2.37
C ASP A 145 9.80 11.78 2.36
N ASP A 146 8.85 10.92 2.70
CA ASP A 146 9.08 9.49 2.78
C ASP A 146 9.34 8.85 1.41
N ARG A 147 10.57 8.37 1.23
CA ARG A 147 11.01 7.72 0.00
C ARG A 147 10.59 6.26 -0.13
N GLU A 148 9.99 5.68 0.90
CA GLU A 148 9.56 4.28 0.87
C GLU A 148 8.46 4.05 -0.17
N ALA A 149 7.66 5.07 -0.47
CA ALA A 149 6.67 5.04 -1.54
C ALA A 149 7.27 4.71 -2.91
N GLU A 150 8.49 5.16 -3.20
CA GLU A 150 9.16 4.86 -4.48
C GLU A 150 9.39 3.35 -4.66
N THR A 151 9.69 2.66 -3.57
CA THR A 151 9.89 1.21 -3.61
C THR A 151 8.58 0.46 -3.87
N LEU A 152 7.46 0.98 -3.34
CA LEU A 152 6.13 0.43 -3.64
C LEU A 152 5.71 0.66 -5.09
N ARG A 153 6.08 1.80 -5.70
CA ARG A 153 5.76 2.11 -7.11
C ARG A 153 6.36 1.13 -8.09
N GLN A 154 7.43 0.44 -7.72
CA GLN A 154 8.00 -0.63 -8.53
C GLN A 154 7.10 -1.89 -8.55
N LYS A 155 6.15 -2.01 -7.63
CA LYS A 155 5.26 -3.16 -7.50
C LYS A 155 3.84 -2.89 -8.04
N GLY A 156 3.40 -1.64 -8.07
CA GLY A 156 2.07 -1.27 -8.53
C GLY A 156 1.79 0.23 -8.41
N GLN A 157 0.56 0.61 -8.63
CA GLN A 157 0.13 2.00 -8.50
C GLN A 157 0.06 2.40 -7.03
N VAL A 158 0.64 3.53 -6.66
CA VAL A 158 0.71 3.99 -5.27
C VAL A 158 0.08 5.36 -5.12
N THR A 159 -0.90 5.46 -4.23
CA THR A 159 -1.43 6.73 -3.71
C THR A 159 -0.82 6.97 -2.33
N VAL A 160 -0.17 8.11 -2.14
CA VAL A 160 0.42 8.50 -0.86
C VAL A 160 -0.48 9.51 -0.17
N ILE A 161 -0.84 9.25 1.09
CA ILE A 161 -1.55 10.20 1.94
C ILE A 161 -0.58 10.69 3.02
N GLY A 162 -0.12 11.92 2.86
CA GLY A 162 0.79 12.57 3.82
C GLY A 162 0.03 13.22 4.97
N CYS A 163 0.32 12.81 6.20
CA CYS A 163 -0.24 13.36 7.43
C CYS A 163 0.79 14.28 8.09
N GLY A 164 0.93 15.51 7.60
CA GLY A 164 1.95 16.43 8.12
C GLY A 164 1.84 17.84 7.57
N THR A 165 2.74 18.72 7.97
CA THR A 165 2.76 20.15 7.59
C THR A 165 3.56 20.45 6.32
N GLY A 166 4.18 19.44 5.68
CA GLY A 166 4.97 19.57 4.46
C GLY A 166 4.13 19.60 3.19
N SER A 167 4.59 20.30 2.17
CA SER A 167 4.01 20.26 0.81
C SER A 167 4.71 19.14 0.05
N PRO A 168 4.02 18.17 -0.53
CA PRO A 168 4.67 17.14 -1.32
C PRO A 168 5.09 17.72 -2.68
N ASP A 169 6.36 17.62 -2.99
CA ASP A 169 6.96 18.18 -4.23
C ASP A 169 7.26 17.11 -5.29
N ASN A 170 6.73 15.92 -5.18
CA ASN A 170 7.05 14.82 -6.11
C ASN A 170 5.79 14.25 -6.77
N GLY A 171 5.65 14.51 -8.04
CA GLY A 171 4.83 14.05 -9.17
C GLY A 171 3.96 12.79 -9.09
N GLY A 172 3.31 12.51 -7.96
CA GLY A 172 2.31 11.46 -7.79
C GLY A 172 1.01 12.04 -7.23
N GLU A 173 -0.08 11.28 -7.24
CA GLU A 173 -1.29 11.68 -6.52
C GLU A 173 -0.99 11.72 -5.03
N HIS A 174 -0.80 12.92 -4.49
CA HIS A 174 -0.61 13.18 -3.08
C HIS A 174 -1.85 13.84 -2.49
N ILE A 175 -2.38 13.25 -1.44
CA ILE A 175 -3.42 13.85 -0.62
C ILE A 175 -2.75 14.26 0.70
N THR A 176 -2.80 15.55 1.02
CA THR A 176 -2.25 16.06 2.29
C THR A 176 -3.39 16.27 3.28
N TRP A 177 -3.32 15.61 4.43
CA TRP A 177 -4.25 15.79 5.52
C TRP A 177 -3.61 16.62 6.64
N LYS A 178 -4.31 17.67 7.09
CA LYS A 178 -3.84 18.50 8.21
C LYS A 178 -4.68 18.19 9.44
N TYR A 179 -4.02 18.00 10.59
CA TYR A 179 -4.68 17.86 11.88
C TYR A 179 -5.60 19.07 12.17
N GLY A 180 -6.83 18.82 12.59
CA GLY A 180 -7.80 19.85 12.95
C GLY A 180 -8.56 20.51 11.78
N SER A 181 -8.36 20.09 10.53
CA SER A 181 -9.21 20.53 9.42
C SER A 181 -10.51 19.73 9.41
N GLN A 182 -11.54 20.29 10.01
CA GLN A 182 -12.90 19.81 9.78
C GLN A 182 -13.26 20.13 8.33
N ASN A 183 -13.45 19.07 7.52
CA ASN A 183 -14.07 19.06 6.20
C ASN A 183 -13.25 19.57 4.99
N PRO A 184 -13.01 18.73 3.97
CA PRO A 184 -12.32 19.14 2.73
C PRO A 184 -13.18 20.00 1.78
N ASP A 185 -14.41 20.37 2.12
CA ASP A 185 -15.37 21.01 1.21
C ASP A 185 -15.49 22.55 1.36
N SER A 186 -14.54 23.21 1.99
CA SER A 186 -14.47 24.68 1.95
C SER A 186 -13.55 25.17 0.84
N THR A 187 -13.99 25.03 -0.40
CA THR A 187 -13.46 25.81 -1.53
C THR A 187 -13.84 27.28 -1.31
N GLN A 188 -13.01 28.02 -0.62
CA GLN A 188 -13.11 29.47 -0.66
C GLN A 188 -12.70 29.95 -2.05
N LYS A 189 -13.72 30.32 -2.83
CA LYS A 189 -13.55 31.22 -3.96
C LYS A 189 -13.17 32.59 -3.38
N GLU A 190 -11.91 32.91 -3.38
CA GLU A 190 -11.48 34.30 -3.26
C GLU A 190 -11.83 35.02 -4.59
N ASN A 191 -12.95 35.73 -4.56
CA ASN A 191 -13.23 36.76 -5.54
C ASN A 191 -12.26 37.92 -5.28
N THR A 192 -11.26 38.04 -6.12
CA THR A 192 -10.55 39.29 -6.35
C THR A 192 -11.45 40.19 -7.18
N GLU A 193 -12.23 41.03 -6.54
CA GLU A 193 -12.77 42.23 -7.19
C GLU A 193 -11.84 43.40 -6.92
N ASN A 194 -11.30 43.93 -8.03
CA ASN A 194 -10.62 45.19 -8.13
C ASN A 194 -11.52 46.35 -7.66
N ASN A 195 -10.92 47.23 -6.87
CA ASN A 195 -11.09 48.70 -7.17
C ASN A 195 -9.92 49.48 -6.61
#